data_8b2b76d0ffdc2d7b638eb99a9f262733
#
_entry.id   8b2b76d0ffdc2d7b638eb99a9f262733
#
_cell.length_a   1.000
_cell.length_b   1.000
_cell.length_c   1.000
_cell.angle_alpha   90.00
_cell.angle_beta   90.00
_cell.angle_gamma   90.00
#
_symmetry.space_group_name_H-M   'P 1'
#
loop_
_entity.id
_entity.type
_entity.pdbx_description
1 polymer ?
#
loop_
_entity_poly.entity_id
_entity_poly.type
_entity_poly.pdbx_seq_one_letter_code
_entity_poly.pdbx_strand_id
1 'polypeptide(L)'
;QSNIVSAGILTQGAEAAGIPAGAIQFVDSSDRQAVTDLIKMNGLVDVVIPRGGAGLIQAVVQNATVPVIETGIGVCHTYVDAGADYDMARAIAINAKVQRPAVCNAMETLLVHEDAAAEFLPQMLTEYFAAGVTIIGCGKTQAFDKRIQAATEADWATEYGDLRLSVKI
;
A
#
# COMPACT_ATOMS: atom_id res chain seq x y z
N GLN A 1 -5.57 -19.78 -13.10
CA GLN A 1 -5.19 -20.06 -14.50
C GLN A 1 -4.10 -19.08 -14.99
N SER A 2 -4.24 -17.76 -14.83
CA SER A 2 -3.26 -16.78 -15.30
C SER A 2 -1.85 -17.00 -14.73
N ASN A 3 -1.72 -17.33 -13.46
CA ASN A 3 -0.43 -17.57 -12.81
C ASN A 3 0.31 -18.78 -13.39
N ILE A 4 -0.40 -19.86 -13.74
CA ILE A 4 0.18 -21.05 -14.37
C ILE A 4 0.81 -20.68 -15.73
N VAL A 5 0.06 -19.93 -16.56
CA VAL A 5 0.55 -19.47 -17.86
C VAL A 5 1.76 -18.56 -17.72
N SER A 6 1.69 -17.59 -16.80
CA SER A 6 2.80 -16.67 -16.54
C SER A 6 4.06 -17.39 -16.04
N ALA A 7 3.91 -18.33 -15.11
CA ALA A 7 5.01 -19.15 -14.64
C ALA A 7 5.64 -19.99 -15.76
N GLY A 8 4.80 -20.61 -16.61
CA GLY A 8 5.29 -21.38 -17.76
C GLY A 8 6.10 -20.53 -18.77
N ILE A 9 5.63 -19.31 -19.08
CA ILE A 9 6.35 -18.40 -19.97
C ILE A 9 7.69 -17.98 -19.35
N LEU A 10 7.71 -17.65 -18.05
CA LEU A 10 8.93 -17.27 -17.35
C LEU A 10 9.94 -18.42 -17.30
N THR A 11 9.49 -19.64 -17.01
CA THR A 11 10.33 -20.85 -17.00
C THR A 11 10.98 -21.09 -18.36
N GLN A 12 10.18 -21.08 -19.43
CA GLN A 12 10.68 -21.28 -20.80
C GLN A 12 11.69 -20.19 -21.21
N GLY A 13 11.39 -18.91 -20.89
CA GLY A 13 12.30 -17.81 -21.19
C GLY A 13 13.62 -17.91 -20.43
N ALA A 14 13.57 -18.28 -19.16
CA ALA A 14 14.75 -18.47 -18.32
C ALA A 14 15.65 -19.62 -18.84
N GLU A 15 15.06 -20.77 -19.13
CA GLU A 15 15.79 -21.93 -19.68
C GLU A 15 16.39 -21.63 -21.04
N ALA A 16 15.68 -20.93 -21.93
CA ALA A 16 16.22 -20.50 -23.22
C ALA A 16 17.41 -19.52 -23.07
N ALA A 17 17.47 -18.78 -21.96
CA ALA A 17 18.58 -17.90 -21.61
C ALA A 17 19.73 -18.60 -20.86
N GLY A 18 19.66 -19.92 -20.69
CA GLY A 18 20.70 -20.73 -20.03
C GLY A 18 20.55 -20.87 -18.52
N ILE A 19 19.43 -20.49 -17.94
CA ILE A 19 19.13 -20.78 -16.53
C ILE A 19 18.81 -22.29 -16.41
N PRO A 20 19.33 -22.97 -15.39
CA PRO A 20 19.07 -24.40 -15.20
C PRO A 20 17.58 -24.71 -15.08
N ALA A 21 17.15 -25.85 -15.65
CA ALA A 21 15.80 -26.36 -15.50
C ALA A 21 15.44 -26.51 -14.01
N GLY A 22 14.22 -26.12 -13.65
CA GLY A 22 13.74 -26.15 -12.27
C GLY A 22 14.14 -24.96 -11.40
N ALA A 23 14.86 -23.97 -11.92
CA ALA A 23 15.18 -22.74 -11.19
C ALA A 23 13.91 -21.89 -10.90
N ILE A 24 12.89 -21.97 -11.77
CA ILE A 24 11.57 -21.38 -11.55
C ILE A 24 10.56 -22.51 -11.46
N GLN A 25 9.85 -22.57 -10.35
CA GLN A 25 8.84 -23.60 -10.10
C GLN A 25 7.52 -22.93 -9.68
N PHE A 26 6.42 -23.61 -9.97
CA PHE A 26 5.09 -23.17 -9.60
C PHE A 26 4.33 -24.32 -8.95
N VAL A 27 3.76 -24.08 -7.77
CA VAL A 27 2.89 -25.04 -7.10
C VAL A 27 1.48 -24.89 -7.69
N ASP A 28 1.08 -25.83 -8.55
CA ASP A 28 -0.24 -25.86 -9.19
C ASP A 28 -1.29 -26.44 -8.24
N SER A 29 -1.57 -25.72 -7.16
CA SER A 29 -2.61 -26.05 -6.19
C SER A 29 -3.29 -24.78 -5.69
N SER A 30 -4.62 -24.83 -5.61
CA SER A 30 -5.43 -23.80 -4.95
C SER A 30 -5.74 -24.14 -3.49
N ASP A 31 -5.26 -25.30 -3.01
CA ASP A 31 -5.43 -25.70 -1.62
C ASP A 31 -4.55 -24.87 -0.70
N ARG A 32 -5.15 -24.26 0.31
CA ARG A 32 -4.45 -23.49 1.34
C ARG A 32 -3.51 -24.36 2.17
N GLN A 33 -3.77 -25.65 2.25
CA GLN A 33 -2.90 -26.62 2.95
C GLN A 33 -1.51 -26.65 2.32
N ALA A 34 -1.40 -26.54 0.98
CA ALA A 34 -0.11 -26.48 0.29
C ALA A 34 0.77 -25.31 0.78
N VAL A 35 0.18 -24.15 1.09
CA VAL A 35 0.92 -23.03 1.68
C VAL A 35 1.38 -23.37 3.09
N THR A 36 0.50 -23.98 3.90
CA THR A 36 0.82 -24.37 5.28
C THR A 36 1.95 -25.40 5.34
N ASP A 37 1.99 -26.31 4.38
CA ASP A 37 3.05 -27.32 4.30
C ASP A 37 4.37 -26.68 3.83
N LEU A 38 4.33 -25.83 2.79
CA LEU A 38 5.50 -25.18 2.23
C LEU A 38 6.26 -24.34 3.27
N ILE A 39 5.55 -23.56 4.10
CA ILE A 39 6.16 -22.69 5.12
C ILE A 39 6.77 -23.47 6.30
N LYS A 40 6.63 -24.80 6.32
CA LYS A 40 7.18 -25.71 7.32
C LYS A 40 8.26 -26.66 6.77
N MET A 41 8.60 -26.55 5.49
CA MET A 41 9.59 -27.42 4.83
C MET A 41 11.03 -27.00 5.15
N ASN A 42 11.40 -27.13 6.43
CA ASN A 42 12.78 -26.86 6.87
C ASN A 42 13.78 -27.74 6.12
N GLY A 43 14.88 -27.15 5.66
CA GLY A 43 15.91 -27.86 4.90
C GLY A 43 15.60 -28.06 3.41
N LEU A 44 14.39 -27.72 2.95
CA LEU A 44 13.99 -27.68 1.55
C LEU A 44 13.66 -26.27 1.08
N VAL A 45 13.18 -25.42 1.97
CA VAL A 45 12.90 -24.01 1.74
C VAL A 45 13.79 -23.18 2.66
N ASP A 46 14.59 -22.30 2.11
CA ASP A 46 15.52 -21.46 2.84
C ASP A 46 14.85 -20.20 3.40
N VAL A 47 13.91 -19.62 2.65
CA VAL A 47 13.19 -18.39 3.02
C VAL A 47 11.84 -18.31 2.35
N VAL A 48 10.87 -17.73 3.05
CA VAL A 48 9.52 -17.42 2.53
C VAL A 48 9.34 -15.91 2.46
N ILE A 49 8.87 -15.41 1.33
CA ILE A 49 8.52 -13.99 1.12
C ILE A 49 7.02 -13.92 0.80
N PRO A 50 6.14 -13.76 1.81
CA PRO A 50 4.71 -13.74 1.58
C PRO A 50 4.29 -12.46 0.85
N ARG A 51 3.41 -12.60 -0.14
CA ARG A 51 2.78 -11.48 -0.86
C ARG A 51 1.28 -11.69 -0.88
N GLY A 52 0.53 -10.70 -0.40
CA GLY A 52 -0.93 -10.77 -0.32
C GLY A 52 -1.47 -9.79 0.72
N GLY A 53 -2.73 -9.94 1.09
CA GLY A 53 -3.35 -9.14 2.16
C GLY A 53 -2.78 -9.43 3.54
N ALA A 54 -2.96 -8.49 4.48
CA ALA A 54 -2.42 -8.54 5.83
C ALA A 54 -2.72 -9.87 6.57
N GLY A 55 -3.92 -10.42 6.39
CA GLY A 55 -4.29 -11.70 7.02
C GLY A 55 -3.47 -12.90 6.54
N LEU A 56 -3.10 -12.93 5.25
CA LEU A 56 -2.20 -13.97 4.72
C LEU A 56 -0.78 -13.81 5.28
N ILE A 57 -0.27 -12.59 5.27
CA ILE A 57 1.08 -12.31 5.77
C ILE A 57 1.18 -12.69 7.25
N GLN A 58 0.22 -12.27 8.08
CA GLN A 58 0.18 -12.64 9.50
C GLN A 58 0.08 -14.17 9.71
N ALA A 59 -0.76 -14.85 8.92
CA ALA A 59 -0.88 -16.31 9.02
C ALA A 59 0.45 -17.01 8.70
N VAL A 60 1.18 -16.54 7.69
CA VAL A 60 2.51 -17.07 7.37
C VAL A 60 3.49 -16.82 8.51
N VAL A 61 3.60 -15.58 9.00
CA VAL A 61 4.53 -15.20 10.07
C VAL A 61 4.28 -16.02 11.35
N GLN A 62 3.01 -16.23 11.70
CA GLN A 62 2.65 -16.95 12.92
C GLN A 62 2.84 -18.48 12.83
N ASN A 63 2.78 -19.05 11.63
CA ASN A 63 2.78 -20.50 11.45
C ASN A 63 4.01 -21.06 10.75
N ALA A 64 4.86 -20.22 10.16
CA ALA A 64 6.07 -20.67 9.50
C ALA A 64 7.12 -21.15 10.51
N THR A 65 7.83 -22.21 10.13
CA THR A 65 9.05 -22.66 10.81
C THR A 65 10.30 -22.36 9.99
N VAL A 66 10.10 -21.96 8.73
CA VAL A 66 11.13 -21.45 7.82
C VAL A 66 11.26 -19.94 8.03
N PRO A 67 12.46 -19.34 7.87
CA PRO A 67 12.64 -17.89 7.91
C PRO A 67 11.68 -17.14 6.99
N VAL A 68 11.09 -16.04 7.48
CA VAL A 68 10.11 -15.24 6.73
C VAL A 68 10.64 -13.82 6.57
N ILE A 69 10.63 -13.30 5.34
CA ILE A 69 10.82 -11.88 5.04
C ILE A 69 9.44 -11.28 4.74
N GLU A 70 8.84 -10.67 5.75
CA GLU A 70 7.53 -10.05 5.58
C GLU A 70 7.61 -8.61 5.07
N THR A 71 6.57 -8.19 4.37
CA THR A 71 6.33 -6.78 4.03
C THR A 71 5.27 -6.23 4.95
N GLY A 72 5.54 -5.09 5.60
CA GLY A 72 4.58 -4.41 6.45
C GLY A 72 3.45 -3.71 5.66
N ILE A 73 2.52 -3.12 6.41
CA ILE A 73 1.48 -2.23 5.89
C ILE A 73 2.14 -0.93 5.41
N GLY A 74 1.79 -0.46 4.21
CA GLY A 74 2.30 0.78 3.64
C GLY A 74 1.40 1.97 3.97
N VAL A 75 1.68 2.72 5.03
CA VAL A 75 0.99 3.98 5.32
C VAL A 75 1.87 5.15 4.86
N CYS A 76 1.81 5.46 3.56
CA CYS A 76 2.62 6.51 2.98
C CYS A 76 2.10 7.90 3.37
N HIS A 77 3.03 8.79 3.71
CA HIS A 77 2.73 10.15 4.13
C HIS A 77 3.31 11.16 3.14
N THR A 78 2.59 12.24 2.91
CA THR A 78 3.12 13.46 2.30
C THR A 78 3.05 14.57 3.33
N TYR A 79 4.14 15.31 3.52
CA TYR A 79 4.19 16.48 4.39
C TYR A 79 4.35 17.76 3.56
N VAL A 80 3.49 18.72 3.82
CA VAL A 80 3.55 20.07 3.21
C VAL A 80 4.01 21.05 4.28
N ASP A 81 5.23 21.57 4.10
CA ASP A 81 5.84 22.53 5.00
C ASP A 81 5.36 23.96 4.71
N ALA A 82 5.54 24.88 5.68
CA ALA A 82 5.20 26.28 5.54
C ALA A 82 5.94 26.98 4.39
N GLY A 83 7.18 26.54 4.08
CA GLY A 83 8.01 27.08 3.00
C GLY A 83 7.83 26.36 1.65
N ALA A 84 6.86 25.47 1.50
CA ALA A 84 6.66 24.72 0.26
C ALA A 84 6.11 25.60 -0.88
N ASP A 85 6.46 25.25 -2.11
CA ASP A 85 5.72 25.71 -3.29
C ASP A 85 4.36 24.98 -3.33
N TYR A 86 3.27 25.73 -3.06
CA TYR A 86 1.95 25.12 -2.92
C TYR A 86 1.35 24.64 -4.23
N ASP A 87 1.74 25.19 -5.38
CA ASP A 87 1.31 24.68 -6.68
C ASP A 87 1.93 23.31 -6.95
N MET A 88 3.24 23.18 -6.70
CA MET A 88 3.94 21.91 -6.78
C MET A 88 3.40 20.92 -5.74
N ALA A 89 3.20 21.34 -4.49
CA ALA A 89 2.69 20.49 -3.42
C ALA A 89 1.30 19.92 -3.76
N ARG A 90 0.39 20.74 -4.35
CA ARG A 90 -0.93 20.25 -4.81
C ARG A 90 -0.80 19.22 -5.92
N ALA A 91 0.03 19.49 -6.94
CA ALA A 91 0.25 18.55 -8.04
C ALA A 91 0.79 17.20 -7.54
N ILE A 92 1.72 17.22 -6.60
CA ILE A 92 2.26 16.01 -5.97
C ILE A 92 1.17 15.28 -5.14
N ALA A 93 0.47 16.00 -4.28
CA ALA A 93 -0.50 15.42 -3.36
C ALA A 93 -1.71 14.80 -4.08
N ILE A 94 -2.24 15.46 -5.13
CA ILE A 94 -3.33 14.89 -5.93
C ILE A 94 -2.86 13.63 -6.67
N ASN A 95 -1.68 13.66 -7.28
CA ASN A 95 -1.14 12.52 -8.00
C ASN A 95 -0.88 11.35 -7.05
N ALA A 96 -0.27 11.59 -5.90
CA ALA A 96 0.09 10.57 -4.92
C ALA A 96 -1.12 9.79 -4.38
N LYS A 97 -2.31 10.41 -4.34
CA LYS A 97 -3.54 9.74 -3.89
C LYS A 97 -4.40 9.21 -5.02
N VAL A 98 -4.58 10.00 -6.09
CA VAL A 98 -5.67 9.76 -7.05
C VAL A 98 -5.24 8.86 -8.21
N GLN A 99 -3.97 8.89 -8.61
CA GLN A 99 -3.50 8.16 -9.78
C GLN A 99 -3.75 6.65 -9.69
N ARG A 100 -3.41 6.02 -8.55
CA ARG A 100 -3.61 4.59 -8.29
C ARG A 100 -3.76 4.35 -6.77
N PRO A 101 -4.94 4.53 -6.21
CA PRO A 101 -5.11 4.55 -4.76
C PRO A 101 -4.87 3.20 -4.06
N ALA A 102 -4.94 2.09 -4.80
CA ALA A 102 -4.78 0.73 -4.25
C ALA A 102 -3.34 0.20 -4.27
N VAL A 103 -2.35 1.00 -4.68
CA VAL A 103 -0.94 0.56 -4.67
C VAL A 103 -0.26 0.93 -3.35
N CYS A 104 0.69 0.10 -2.92
CA CYS A 104 1.37 0.21 -1.63
C CYS A 104 2.15 1.52 -1.41
N ASN A 105 2.43 2.29 -2.46
CA ASN A 105 3.09 3.60 -2.40
C ASN A 105 2.11 4.77 -2.64
N ALA A 106 0.80 4.53 -2.69
CA ALA A 106 -0.18 5.59 -2.69
C ALA A 106 -0.19 6.31 -1.33
N MET A 107 -0.43 7.61 -1.34
CA MET A 107 -0.51 8.39 -0.11
C MET A 107 -1.77 8.00 0.68
N GLU A 108 -1.61 7.74 1.98
CA GLU A 108 -2.70 7.44 2.91
C GLU A 108 -2.92 8.56 3.93
N THR A 109 -1.87 9.37 4.19
CA THR A 109 -1.96 10.50 5.09
C THR A 109 -1.28 11.73 4.49
N LEU A 110 -1.99 12.86 4.50
CA LEU A 110 -1.47 14.19 4.20
C LEU A 110 -1.27 14.95 5.50
N LEU A 111 -0.03 15.34 5.78
CA LEU A 111 0.33 16.20 6.90
C LEU A 111 0.58 17.62 6.37
N VAL A 112 0.02 18.61 7.02
CA VAL A 112 0.15 20.00 6.62
C VAL A 112 0.62 20.86 7.79
N HIS A 113 1.70 21.63 7.59
CA HIS A 113 2.15 22.57 8.60
C HIS A 113 1.04 23.59 8.94
N GLU A 114 0.93 23.98 10.19
CA GLU A 114 -0.14 24.86 10.66
C GLU A 114 -0.17 26.18 9.90
N ASP A 115 1.00 26.79 9.64
CA ASP A 115 1.10 28.05 8.91
C ASP A 115 0.77 27.94 7.41
N ALA A 116 0.90 26.73 6.83
CA ALA A 116 0.53 26.46 5.44
C ALA A 116 -0.97 26.19 5.28
N ALA A 117 -1.64 25.75 6.33
CA ALA A 117 -2.98 25.18 6.23
C ALA A 117 -4.02 26.14 5.65
N ALA A 118 -3.99 27.41 6.06
CA ALA A 118 -4.97 28.41 5.63
C ALA A 118 -4.91 28.72 4.12
N GLU A 119 -3.73 28.66 3.52
CA GLU A 119 -3.52 28.92 2.10
C GLU A 119 -3.63 27.65 1.25
N PHE A 120 -3.04 26.54 1.70
CA PHE A 120 -2.94 25.30 0.95
C PHE A 120 -4.24 24.49 0.92
N LEU A 121 -4.87 24.26 2.10
CA LEU A 121 -5.97 23.29 2.23
C LEU A 121 -7.24 23.65 1.44
N PRO A 122 -7.71 24.90 1.34
CA PRO A 122 -8.97 25.18 0.64
C PRO A 122 -8.96 24.72 -0.83
N GLN A 123 -7.88 24.96 -1.54
CA GLN A 123 -7.74 24.54 -2.94
C GLN A 123 -7.53 23.02 -3.03
N MET A 124 -6.65 22.47 -2.20
CA MET A 124 -6.36 21.03 -2.18
C MET A 124 -7.62 20.20 -1.88
N LEU A 125 -8.42 20.61 -0.91
CA LEU A 125 -9.69 19.94 -0.57
C LEU A 125 -10.69 20.00 -1.74
N THR A 126 -10.74 21.13 -2.45
CA THR A 126 -11.59 21.26 -3.64
C THR A 126 -11.21 20.23 -4.71
N GLU A 127 -9.91 20.08 -4.98
CA GLU A 127 -9.41 19.10 -5.95
C GLU A 127 -9.68 17.66 -5.51
N TYR A 128 -9.46 17.32 -4.24
CA TYR A 128 -9.74 15.99 -3.71
C TYR A 128 -11.23 15.64 -3.80
N PHE A 129 -12.11 16.55 -3.42
CA PHE A 129 -13.56 16.30 -3.51
C PHE A 129 -14.02 16.15 -4.96
N ALA A 130 -13.46 16.96 -5.88
CA ALA A 130 -13.72 16.83 -7.31
C ALA A 130 -13.26 15.45 -7.87
N ALA A 131 -12.18 14.91 -7.33
CA ALA A 131 -11.67 13.58 -7.66
C ALA A 131 -12.38 12.43 -6.92
N GLY A 132 -13.39 12.71 -6.09
CA GLY A 132 -14.14 11.71 -5.34
C GLY A 132 -13.43 11.17 -4.10
N VAL A 133 -12.42 11.87 -3.59
CA VAL A 133 -11.70 11.45 -2.37
C VAL A 133 -12.54 11.76 -1.13
N THR A 134 -12.72 10.76 -0.27
CA THR A 134 -13.28 10.93 1.07
C THR A 134 -12.17 11.39 2.02
N ILE A 135 -12.35 12.55 2.63
CA ILE A 135 -11.38 13.12 3.57
C ILE A 135 -11.77 12.80 5.00
N ILE A 136 -10.79 12.32 5.76
CA ILE A 136 -10.89 12.02 7.19
C ILE A 136 -9.88 12.93 7.89
N GLY A 137 -10.32 13.86 8.74
CA GLY A 137 -9.48 14.92 9.26
C GLY A 137 -9.49 15.07 10.77
N CYS A 138 -8.38 15.58 11.33
CA CYS A 138 -8.34 16.03 12.71
C CYS A 138 -9.28 17.23 12.93
N GLY A 139 -9.51 17.64 14.19
CA GLY A 139 -10.42 18.75 14.50
C GLY A 139 -10.07 20.07 13.80
N LYS A 140 -8.76 20.38 13.64
CA LYS A 140 -8.32 21.57 12.88
C LYS A 140 -8.67 21.45 11.40
N THR A 141 -8.47 20.29 10.80
CA THR A 141 -8.79 20.03 9.38
C THR A 141 -10.31 20.12 9.13
N GLN A 142 -11.14 19.61 10.03
CA GLN A 142 -12.61 19.65 9.92
C GLN A 142 -13.16 21.08 9.84
N ALA A 143 -12.47 22.06 10.41
CA ALA A 143 -12.87 23.46 10.35
C ALA A 143 -12.89 24.05 8.93
N PHE A 144 -12.19 23.44 7.96
CA PHE A 144 -12.11 23.90 6.58
C PHE A 144 -13.32 23.51 5.73
N ASP A 145 -13.91 22.33 5.98
CA ASP A 145 -15.09 21.89 5.20
C ASP A 145 -15.91 20.86 5.99
N LYS A 146 -17.22 21.07 6.03
CA LYS A 146 -18.18 20.18 6.75
C LYS A 146 -18.30 18.77 6.16
N ARG A 147 -17.80 18.52 4.96
CA ARG A 147 -17.76 17.18 4.33
C ARG A 147 -16.66 16.30 4.91
N ILE A 148 -15.71 16.89 5.63
CA ILE A 148 -14.59 16.17 6.24
C ILE A 148 -15.11 15.34 7.42
N GLN A 149 -14.86 14.05 7.40
CA GLN A 149 -15.22 13.14 8.47
C GLN A 149 -14.22 13.26 9.63
N ALA A 150 -14.67 13.03 10.85
CA ALA A 150 -13.77 13.04 12.02
C ALA A 150 -12.83 11.85 12.00
N ALA A 151 -11.54 12.11 12.16
CA ALA A 151 -10.52 11.08 12.32
C ALA A 151 -10.52 10.51 13.73
N THR A 152 -10.24 9.22 13.83
CA THR A 152 -9.90 8.51 15.06
C THR A 152 -8.40 8.21 15.10
N GLU A 153 -7.87 7.77 16.23
CA GLU A 153 -6.46 7.39 16.32
C GLU A 153 -6.08 6.21 15.38
N ALA A 154 -7.04 5.34 15.08
CA ALA A 154 -6.83 4.22 14.15
C ALA A 154 -6.61 4.68 12.70
N ASP A 155 -7.18 5.81 12.32
CA ASP A 155 -7.08 6.33 10.95
C ASP A 155 -5.64 6.72 10.58
N TRP A 156 -4.83 7.14 11.57
CA TRP A 156 -3.43 7.54 11.33
C TRP A 156 -2.49 6.38 10.98
N ALA A 157 -2.92 5.15 11.26
CA ALA A 157 -2.18 3.92 10.97
C ALA A 157 -2.89 3.03 9.94
N THR A 158 -3.91 3.56 9.24
CA THR A 158 -4.73 2.79 8.31
C THR A 158 -4.24 2.95 6.87
N GLU A 159 -3.98 1.85 6.21
CA GLU A 159 -3.83 1.76 4.76
C GLU A 159 -5.23 1.52 4.17
N TYR A 160 -5.83 2.55 3.56
CA TYR A 160 -7.19 2.47 2.99
C TYR A 160 -7.23 1.70 1.67
N GLY A 161 -6.20 1.88 0.84
CA GLY A 161 -6.12 1.26 -0.47
C GLY A 161 -7.20 1.72 -1.47
N ASP A 162 -7.87 2.82 -1.19
CA ASP A 162 -8.94 3.41 -2.01
C ASP A 162 -8.88 4.95 -2.02
N LEU A 163 -9.93 5.62 -2.54
CA LEU A 163 -10.04 7.08 -2.56
C LEU A 163 -10.46 7.64 -1.18
N ARG A 164 -9.76 7.21 -0.13
CA ARG A 164 -9.87 7.74 1.24
C ARG A 164 -8.52 8.27 1.69
N LEU A 165 -8.50 9.39 2.38
CA LEU A 165 -7.28 10.08 2.78
C LEU A 165 -7.42 10.68 4.17
N SER A 166 -6.47 10.36 5.05
CA SER A 166 -6.32 11.06 6.32
C SER A 166 -5.60 12.40 6.12
N VAL A 167 -6.09 13.47 6.75
CA VAL A 167 -5.49 14.80 6.69
C VAL A 167 -5.32 15.36 8.10
N LYS A 168 -4.10 15.76 8.44
CA LYS A 168 -3.76 16.29 9.78
C LYS A 168 -2.96 17.58 9.66
N ILE A 169 -3.33 18.57 10.48
CA ILE A 169 -2.61 19.82 10.71
C ILE A 169 -1.86 19.71 12.03
#